data_3a87f6cab9fc5e1c4619bdb36a83d998
#
_entry.id   3a87f6cab9fc5e1c4619bdb36a83d998
#
_cell.length_a   1.000
_cell.length_b   1.000
_cell.length_c   1.000
_cell.angle_alpha   90.00
_cell.angle_beta   90.00
_cell.angle_gamma   90.00
#
_symmetry.space_group_name_H-M   'P 1'
#
loop_
_entity.id
_entity.type
_entity.pdbx_description
1 polymer ?
#
loop_
_entity_poly.entity_id
_entity_poly.type
_entity_poly.pdbx_seq_one_letter_code
_entity_poly.pdbx_strand_id
1 'polypeptide(L)'
;MPSSRQSRETKKELRQPGEIHIGNFARTRIISAMIRLTRLSIIALLGSIAVDGGAETGRIPADQLAKAAKSDSITIPTPGELFTALEKSGKINWAGQYRGPMPVTYSNRAQIALNLGGLIADGFIAVEAKDGQQVKNIGSDIIKLAKALGVSEKLLGRGSSINEFAENNEWDTLQEELEATQNEVKSSMQSHADQDLVILVTLGGWIRGTQVVTSTIVQNYGEQSAKVLRQPALVHFMQSKINEISPELRNEPLVKDVSNELGKIEKLVSFPPSKTPDIEEVRKLNEAVGKMMETIENKEAPK
;
A
#
# COMPACT_ATOMS: atom_id res chain seq x y z
N MET A 1 -24.23 26.38 74.59
CA MET A 1 -23.84 25.35 75.59
C MET A 1 -24.86 24.20 75.53
N PRO A 2 -24.52 22.95 75.72
CA PRO A 2 -23.24 22.24 75.61
C PRO A 2 -23.34 21.19 74.49
N SER A 3 -22.24 20.78 73.84
CA SER A 3 -21.30 19.71 74.18
C SER A 3 -21.86 18.30 74.16
N SER A 4 -21.35 17.49 73.23
CA SER A 4 -20.69 16.20 73.55
C SER A 4 -20.30 15.42 72.32
N ARG A 5 -19.00 15.21 72.20
CA ARG A 5 -18.25 13.93 72.09
C ARG A 5 -18.59 12.95 70.95
N GLN A 6 -17.71 12.94 70.01
CA GLN A 6 -16.80 11.85 69.57
C GLN A 6 -17.21 10.41 69.89
N SER A 7 -17.31 9.61 68.84
CA SER A 7 -16.84 8.24 68.87
C SER A 7 -16.15 7.91 67.53
N ARG A 8 -14.88 7.62 67.64
CA ARG A 8 -14.04 7.03 66.59
C ARG A 8 -14.41 5.56 66.45
N GLU A 9 -14.84 5.12 65.28
CA GLU A 9 -14.75 3.72 64.90
C GLU A 9 -13.77 3.56 63.76
N THR A 10 -12.71 2.87 64.05
CA THR A 10 -11.66 2.40 63.15
C THR A 10 -12.22 1.24 62.32
N LYS A 11 -12.47 1.47 61.04
CA LYS A 11 -12.77 0.40 60.09
C LYS A 11 -11.44 -0.07 59.48
N LYS A 12 -11.07 -1.30 59.82
CA LYS A 12 -9.98 -2.06 59.25
C LYS A 12 -10.24 -2.26 57.76
N GLU A 13 -9.40 -1.71 56.90
CA GLU A 13 -9.33 -2.06 55.47
C GLU A 13 -8.72 -3.45 55.33
N LEU A 14 -9.50 -4.38 54.80
CA LEU A 14 -9.05 -5.67 54.29
C LEU A 14 -8.39 -5.40 52.93
N ARG A 15 -7.07 -5.58 52.90
CA ARG A 15 -6.30 -5.67 51.63
C ARG A 15 -6.74 -6.91 50.90
N GLN A 16 -7.26 -6.73 49.68
CA GLN A 16 -7.38 -7.79 48.70
C GLN A 16 -6.03 -7.99 47.95
N PRO A 17 -5.65 -9.23 47.60
CA PRO A 17 -4.38 -9.51 46.94
C PRO A 17 -4.40 -9.04 45.48
N GLY A 18 -3.28 -8.47 45.03
CA GLY A 18 -3.10 -7.89 43.74
C GLY A 18 -3.34 -8.88 42.60
N GLU A 19 -4.13 -8.46 41.64
CA GLU A 19 -4.14 -9.03 40.30
C GLU A 19 -2.85 -8.65 39.57
N ILE A 20 -2.08 -9.69 39.26
CA ILE A 20 -0.85 -9.58 38.49
C ILE A 20 -1.26 -9.38 37.04
N HIS A 21 -1.13 -8.17 36.50
CA HIS A 21 -1.18 -7.89 35.08
C HIS A 21 0.04 -8.52 34.37
N ILE A 22 -0.05 -9.83 34.10
CA ILE A 22 0.87 -10.53 33.18
C ILE A 22 0.05 -10.85 31.93
N GLY A 23 0.11 -10.01 30.91
CA GLY A 23 -0.67 -10.33 29.71
C GLY A 23 -0.23 -9.67 28.39
N ASN A 24 0.34 -8.48 28.40
CA ASN A 24 0.55 -7.76 27.13
C ASN A 24 1.99 -7.76 26.61
N PHE A 25 3.01 -7.96 27.45
CA PHE A 25 4.41 -7.93 27.01
C PHE A 25 4.86 -9.18 26.23
N ALA A 26 4.22 -10.33 26.43
CA ALA A 26 4.59 -11.57 25.76
C ALA A 26 3.98 -11.67 24.33
N ARG A 27 2.80 -11.11 24.10
CA ARG A 27 2.15 -11.14 22.78
C ARG A 27 2.87 -10.27 21.76
N THR A 28 3.32 -9.09 22.15
CA THR A 28 4.05 -8.16 21.26
C THR A 28 5.37 -8.74 20.77
N ARG A 29 6.10 -9.46 21.62
CA ARG A 29 7.37 -10.09 21.22
C ARG A 29 7.22 -11.29 20.29
N ILE A 30 6.12 -12.05 20.40
CA ILE A 30 5.86 -13.19 19.53
C ILE A 30 5.44 -12.72 18.14
N ILE A 31 4.64 -11.67 18.03
CA ILE A 31 4.21 -11.10 16.75
C ILE A 31 5.40 -10.47 16.02
N SER A 32 6.25 -9.71 16.71
CA SER A 32 7.48 -9.16 16.12
C SER A 32 8.48 -10.24 15.67
N ALA A 33 8.54 -11.38 16.35
CA ALA A 33 9.40 -12.51 15.94
C ALA A 33 8.85 -13.26 14.73
N MET A 34 7.54 -13.41 14.60
CA MET A 34 6.91 -14.02 13.41
C MET A 34 7.04 -13.13 12.17
N ILE A 35 6.88 -11.81 12.31
CA ILE A 35 7.02 -10.84 11.21
C ILE A 35 8.46 -10.78 10.72
N ARG A 36 9.45 -10.92 11.61
CA ARG A 36 10.88 -10.98 11.21
C ARG A 36 11.22 -12.25 10.40
N LEU A 37 10.54 -13.36 10.63
CA LEU A 37 10.72 -14.59 9.86
C LEU A 37 10.07 -14.52 8.47
N THR A 38 8.96 -13.83 8.32
CA THR A 38 8.32 -13.59 7.01
C THR A 38 9.09 -12.56 6.19
N ARG A 39 9.72 -11.53 6.81
CA ARG A 39 10.61 -10.58 6.13
C ARG A 39 11.82 -11.24 5.44
N LEU A 40 12.36 -12.32 6.01
CA LEU A 40 13.51 -13.05 5.42
C LEU A 40 13.13 -13.90 4.19
N SER A 41 11.87 -14.32 4.06
CA SER A 41 11.43 -15.17 2.94
C SER A 41 11.08 -14.37 1.68
N ILE A 42 10.60 -13.13 1.80
CA ILE A 42 10.20 -12.29 0.66
C ILE A 42 11.41 -11.57 0.05
N ILE A 43 12.42 -11.20 0.85
CA ILE A 43 13.68 -10.64 0.37
C ILE A 43 14.49 -11.67 -0.43
N ALA A 44 14.35 -12.97 -0.15
CA ALA A 44 15.00 -14.03 -0.92
C ALA A 44 14.47 -14.14 -2.36
N LEU A 45 13.24 -13.69 -2.65
CA LEU A 45 12.66 -13.77 -4.00
C LEU A 45 13.08 -12.59 -4.90
N LEU A 46 13.53 -11.47 -4.33
CA LEU A 46 14.05 -10.31 -5.06
C LEU A 46 15.58 -10.26 -5.09
N GLY A 47 16.26 -11.06 -4.27
CA GLY A 47 17.72 -10.99 -4.07
C GLY A 47 18.51 -12.24 -4.41
N SER A 48 17.91 -13.36 -4.77
CA SER A 48 18.62 -14.63 -5.04
C SER A 48 18.76 -14.93 -6.53
N ILE A 49 19.16 -13.94 -7.34
CA ILE A 49 19.90 -14.17 -8.57
C ILE A 49 21.28 -13.53 -8.37
N ALA A 50 22.06 -14.15 -7.51
CA ALA A 50 23.48 -13.88 -7.44
C ALA A 50 24.22 -15.21 -7.40
N VAL A 51 24.74 -15.54 -8.56
CA VAL A 51 26.05 -16.17 -8.79
C VAL A 51 26.24 -17.59 -8.25
N ASP A 52 26.04 -18.54 -9.15
CA ASP A 52 27.12 -19.50 -9.35
C ASP A 52 27.38 -19.68 -10.86
N GLY A 53 28.67 -19.77 -11.23
CA GLY A 53 29.15 -19.65 -12.58
C GLY A 53 28.72 -20.80 -13.50
N GLY A 54 28.12 -20.43 -14.60
CA GLY A 54 27.76 -21.34 -15.68
C GLY A 54 26.77 -20.65 -16.62
N ALA A 55 27.26 -20.19 -17.77
CA ALA A 55 26.48 -19.53 -18.79
C ALA A 55 25.23 -20.33 -19.17
N GLU A 56 24.06 -19.79 -18.83
CA GLU A 56 22.88 -19.88 -19.68
C GLU A 56 21.90 -18.77 -19.26
N THR A 57 21.58 -17.95 -20.21
CA THR A 57 20.72 -16.79 -20.19
C THR A 57 19.46 -17.06 -19.37
N GLY A 58 19.32 -16.41 -18.21
CA GLY A 58 18.13 -16.44 -17.36
C GLY A 58 16.89 -15.78 -18.02
N ARG A 59 16.50 -16.31 -19.16
CA ARG A 59 15.19 -16.09 -19.73
C ARG A 59 14.25 -17.02 -19.00
N ILE A 60 13.40 -16.47 -18.13
CA ILE A 60 12.24 -17.25 -17.67
C ILE A 60 11.48 -17.62 -18.93
N PRO A 61 11.32 -18.92 -19.23
CA PRO A 61 10.60 -19.36 -20.43
C PRO A 61 9.18 -18.78 -20.43
N ALA A 62 8.67 -18.38 -21.58
CA ALA A 62 7.36 -17.77 -21.72
C ALA A 62 6.22 -18.67 -21.16
N ASP A 63 6.43 -19.98 -21.16
CA ASP A 63 5.51 -20.97 -20.56
C ASP A 63 5.57 -20.97 -19.03
N GLN A 64 6.72 -20.68 -18.41
CA GLN A 64 6.83 -20.48 -16.96
C GLN A 64 6.23 -19.13 -16.52
N LEU A 65 6.40 -18.07 -17.33
CA LEU A 65 5.68 -16.81 -17.14
C LEU A 65 4.17 -17.00 -17.28
N ALA A 66 3.73 -17.75 -18.27
CA ALA A 66 2.32 -18.07 -18.48
C ALA A 66 1.75 -18.98 -17.38
N LYS A 67 2.56 -19.88 -16.81
CA LYS A 67 2.20 -20.69 -15.64
C LYS A 67 2.18 -19.86 -14.35
N ALA A 68 3.14 -18.97 -14.16
CA ALA A 68 3.16 -18.05 -13.02
C ALA A 68 1.99 -17.05 -13.09
N ALA A 69 1.63 -16.57 -14.28
CA ALA A 69 0.44 -15.76 -14.51
C ALA A 69 -0.88 -16.52 -14.32
N LYS A 70 -0.87 -17.85 -14.46
CA LYS A 70 -2.02 -18.74 -14.21
C LYS A 70 -2.07 -19.27 -12.75
N SER A 71 -0.96 -19.23 -12.03
CA SER A 71 -0.95 -19.51 -10.60
C SER A 71 -1.11 -18.17 -9.88
N ASP A 72 -1.95 -18.10 -8.85
CA ASP A 72 -2.09 -16.93 -7.95
C ASP A 72 -0.80 -16.61 -7.17
N SER A 73 0.36 -16.95 -7.73
CA SER A 73 1.68 -16.85 -7.11
C SER A 73 2.39 -15.51 -7.32
N ILE A 74 1.92 -14.68 -8.26
CA ILE A 74 2.43 -13.31 -8.39
C ILE A 74 1.69 -12.42 -7.42
N THR A 75 2.38 -11.98 -6.38
CA THR A 75 1.84 -10.99 -5.44
C THR A 75 2.17 -9.60 -5.96
N ILE A 76 1.15 -8.75 -6.10
CA ILE A 76 1.35 -7.33 -6.40
C ILE A 76 1.91 -6.68 -5.14
N PRO A 77 3.10 -6.06 -5.19
CA PRO A 77 3.68 -5.42 -4.02
C PRO A 77 2.80 -4.28 -3.51
N THR A 78 2.72 -4.16 -2.20
CA THR A 78 2.08 -3.01 -1.57
C THR A 78 2.90 -1.74 -1.81
N PRO A 79 2.31 -0.54 -1.72
CA PRO A 79 3.08 0.70 -1.75
C PRO A 79 4.20 0.74 -0.72
N GLY A 80 3.98 0.24 0.51
CA GLY A 80 4.99 0.16 1.55
C GLY A 80 6.18 -0.72 1.16
N GLU A 81 5.94 -1.87 0.54
CA GLU A 81 7.02 -2.75 0.03
C GLU A 81 7.84 -2.07 -1.09
N LEU A 82 7.17 -1.33 -2.00
CA LEU A 82 7.85 -0.56 -3.04
C LEU A 82 8.74 0.54 -2.43
N PHE A 83 8.25 1.24 -1.42
CA PHE A 83 8.97 2.34 -0.77
C PHE A 83 10.14 1.81 0.06
N THR A 84 9.97 0.72 0.79
CA THR A 84 11.07 0.03 1.49
C THR A 84 12.18 -0.41 0.52
N ALA A 85 11.82 -0.87 -0.67
CA ALA A 85 12.81 -1.23 -1.69
C ALA A 85 13.54 0.01 -2.23
N LEU A 86 12.83 1.13 -2.39
CA LEU A 86 13.38 2.38 -2.89
C LEU A 86 14.34 3.03 -1.88
N GLU A 87 14.05 2.98 -0.58
CA GLU A 87 14.92 3.52 0.49
C GLU A 87 16.32 2.93 0.51
N LYS A 88 16.47 1.67 0.09
CA LYS A 88 17.78 1.02 -0.05
C LYS A 88 18.67 1.69 -1.09
N SER A 89 18.11 2.48 -1.99
CA SER A 89 18.86 3.17 -3.04
C SER A 89 19.30 4.59 -2.66
N GLY A 90 18.89 5.13 -1.51
CA GLY A 90 19.33 6.43 -1.02
C GLY A 90 18.27 7.19 -0.20
N LYS A 91 18.63 8.42 0.18
CA LYS A 91 17.71 9.29 0.90
C LYS A 91 16.63 9.84 -0.03
N ILE A 92 15.39 9.75 0.39
CA ILE A 92 14.21 10.16 -0.36
C ILE A 92 13.59 11.39 0.30
N ASN A 93 13.19 12.37 -0.53
CA ASN A 93 12.37 13.48 -0.08
C ASN A 93 10.88 13.06 -0.14
N TRP A 94 10.42 12.37 0.91
CA TRP A 94 9.05 11.87 0.99
C TRP A 94 8.01 12.98 0.97
N ALA A 95 8.23 14.07 1.70
CA ALA A 95 7.31 15.21 1.68
C ALA A 95 7.20 15.87 0.30
N GLY A 96 8.26 15.78 -0.51
CA GLY A 96 8.25 16.23 -1.90
C GLY A 96 7.41 15.35 -2.85
N GLN A 97 6.90 14.21 -2.37
CA GLN A 97 6.04 13.32 -3.13
C GLN A 97 4.55 13.55 -2.83
N TYR A 98 4.20 14.48 -1.95
CA TYR A 98 2.79 14.78 -1.66
C TYR A 98 2.10 15.33 -2.90
N ARG A 99 0.83 14.93 -3.07
CA ARG A 99 -0.11 15.52 -4.01
C ARG A 99 -0.90 16.63 -3.33
N GLY A 100 -1.53 17.50 -4.12
CA GLY A 100 -2.55 18.41 -3.61
C GLY A 100 -3.77 17.65 -3.06
N PRO A 101 -4.72 18.39 -2.43
CA PRO A 101 -5.95 17.79 -1.92
C PRO A 101 -6.72 17.04 -3.00
N MET A 102 -7.07 15.78 -2.71
CA MET A 102 -7.80 14.90 -3.62
C MET A 102 -9.30 15.03 -3.41
N PRO A 103 -10.11 14.95 -4.48
CA PRO A 103 -11.53 14.75 -4.33
C PRO A 103 -11.83 13.41 -3.62
N VAL A 104 -12.81 13.43 -2.73
CA VAL A 104 -13.27 12.22 -2.00
C VAL A 104 -14.73 11.89 -2.28
N THR A 105 -15.28 12.50 -3.32
CA THR A 105 -16.67 12.28 -3.76
C THR A 105 -16.67 11.98 -5.25
N TYR A 106 -16.96 10.73 -5.57
CA TYR A 106 -17.10 10.23 -6.93
C TYR A 106 -18.41 9.43 -7.01
N SER A 107 -19.04 9.41 -8.19
CA SER A 107 -20.24 8.61 -8.47
C SER A 107 -19.92 7.20 -8.96
N ASN A 108 -18.74 7.03 -9.57
CA ASN A 108 -18.33 5.78 -10.20
C ASN A 108 -17.53 4.89 -9.22
N ARG A 109 -17.98 3.65 -9.01
CA ARG A 109 -17.34 2.71 -8.07
C ARG A 109 -15.92 2.33 -8.49
N ALA A 110 -15.65 2.20 -9.79
CA ALA A 110 -14.30 1.90 -10.27
C ALA A 110 -13.34 3.07 -9.98
N GLN A 111 -13.79 4.31 -10.16
CA GLN A 111 -13.02 5.50 -9.85
C GLN A 111 -12.76 5.62 -8.33
N ILE A 112 -13.76 5.33 -7.50
CA ILE A 112 -13.59 5.27 -6.04
C ILE A 112 -12.52 4.26 -5.67
N ALA A 113 -12.56 3.04 -6.25
CA ALA A 113 -11.62 1.97 -5.95
C ALA A 113 -10.18 2.33 -6.34
N LEU A 114 -9.97 2.85 -7.55
CA LEU A 114 -8.66 3.29 -8.03
C LEU A 114 -8.09 4.41 -7.16
N ASN A 115 -8.90 5.42 -6.81
CA ASN A 115 -8.47 6.53 -5.95
C ASN A 115 -8.22 6.08 -4.50
N LEU A 116 -9.01 5.15 -3.97
CA LEU A 116 -8.76 4.56 -2.65
C LEU A 116 -7.37 3.91 -2.61
N GLY A 117 -7.01 3.15 -3.64
CA GLY A 117 -5.68 2.58 -3.77
C GLY A 117 -4.57 3.65 -3.78
N GLY A 118 -4.75 4.70 -4.56
CA GLY A 118 -3.84 5.84 -4.60
C GLY A 118 -3.69 6.55 -3.25
N LEU A 119 -4.80 6.78 -2.53
CA LEU A 119 -4.76 7.37 -1.18
C LEU A 119 -4.08 6.48 -0.15
N ILE A 120 -4.24 5.15 -0.25
CA ILE A 120 -3.50 4.22 0.60
C ILE A 120 -1.98 4.41 0.38
N ALA A 121 -1.53 4.53 -0.87
CA ALA A 121 -0.13 4.81 -1.17
C ALA A 121 0.33 6.17 -0.61
N ASP A 122 -0.51 7.21 -0.68
CA ASP A 122 -0.22 8.51 -0.05
C ASP A 122 -0.12 8.40 1.48
N GLY A 123 -0.91 7.55 2.11
CA GLY A 123 -0.80 7.25 3.54
C GLY A 123 0.58 6.70 3.90
N PHE A 124 1.11 5.76 3.13
CA PHE A 124 2.48 5.26 3.31
C PHE A 124 3.53 6.37 3.10
N ILE A 125 3.35 7.26 2.11
CA ILE A 125 4.26 8.41 1.92
C ILE A 125 4.27 9.30 3.18
N ALA A 126 3.11 9.56 3.78
CA ALA A 126 3.01 10.38 4.98
C ALA A 126 3.70 9.72 6.19
N VAL A 127 3.65 8.39 6.30
CA VAL A 127 4.36 7.62 7.34
C VAL A 127 5.87 7.70 7.13
N GLU A 128 6.35 7.49 5.91
CA GLU A 128 7.77 7.60 5.58
C GLU A 128 8.31 9.03 5.79
N ALA A 129 7.46 10.05 5.53
CA ALA A 129 7.78 11.44 5.84
C ALA A 129 7.72 11.76 7.33
N LYS A 130 7.20 10.85 8.16
CA LYS A 130 6.92 11.06 9.59
C LYS A 130 6.03 12.27 9.86
N ASP A 131 5.03 12.46 9.00
CA ASP A 131 4.08 13.57 9.05
C ASP A 131 2.72 13.11 9.61
N GLY A 132 2.58 13.17 10.93
CA GLY A 132 1.36 12.74 11.63
C GLY A 132 0.12 13.53 11.22
N GLN A 133 0.25 14.80 10.81
CA GLN A 133 -0.90 15.58 10.35
C GLN A 133 -1.39 15.07 8.99
N GLN A 134 -0.48 14.76 8.07
CA GLN A 134 -0.85 14.18 6.78
C GLN A 134 -1.41 12.77 6.92
N VAL A 135 -0.89 11.96 7.83
CA VAL A 135 -1.48 10.64 8.14
C VAL A 135 -2.94 10.78 8.52
N LYS A 136 -3.29 11.73 9.40
CA LYS A 136 -4.69 11.98 9.83
C LYS A 136 -5.56 12.47 8.67
N ASN A 137 -5.07 13.42 7.88
CA ASN A 137 -5.79 13.98 6.74
C ASN A 137 -6.12 12.89 5.73
N ILE A 138 -5.11 12.14 5.29
CA ILE A 138 -5.23 11.06 4.30
C ILE A 138 -6.08 9.91 4.87
N GLY A 139 -5.89 9.54 6.15
CA GLY A 139 -6.69 8.52 6.82
C GLY A 139 -8.19 8.85 6.81
N SER A 140 -8.54 10.12 7.07
CA SER A 140 -9.93 10.60 6.96
C SER A 140 -10.50 10.41 5.55
N ASP A 141 -9.70 10.70 4.52
CA ASP A 141 -10.12 10.59 3.13
C ASP A 141 -10.23 9.12 2.68
N ILE A 142 -9.31 8.26 3.11
CA ILE A 142 -9.41 6.80 2.93
C ILE A 142 -10.72 6.27 3.50
N ILE A 143 -11.09 6.68 4.73
CA ILE A 143 -12.34 6.27 5.38
C ILE A 143 -13.55 6.67 4.54
N LYS A 144 -13.57 7.88 3.99
CA LYS A 144 -14.69 8.36 3.14
C LYS A 144 -14.87 7.49 1.88
N LEU A 145 -13.77 7.22 1.17
CA LEU A 145 -13.81 6.38 -0.04
C LEU A 145 -14.14 4.92 0.30
N ALA A 146 -13.58 4.38 1.38
CA ALA A 146 -13.88 3.02 1.82
C ALA A 146 -15.36 2.85 2.19
N LYS A 147 -15.97 3.83 2.88
CA LYS A 147 -17.42 3.86 3.16
C LYS A 147 -18.24 3.87 1.88
N ALA A 148 -17.85 4.67 0.89
CA ALA A 148 -18.53 4.75 -0.40
C ALA A 148 -18.48 3.41 -1.18
N LEU A 149 -17.50 2.55 -0.92
CA LEU A 149 -17.43 1.18 -1.44
C LEU A 149 -18.16 0.14 -0.60
N GLY A 150 -18.72 0.51 0.56
CA GLY A 150 -19.45 -0.41 1.43
C GLY A 150 -18.57 -1.19 2.42
N VAL A 151 -17.33 -0.73 2.66
CA VAL A 151 -16.44 -1.33 3.68
C VAL A 151 -17.05 -1.15 5.07
N SER A 152 -17.02 -2.21 5.90
CA SER A 152 -17.70 -2.24 7.19
C SER A 152 -17.16 -1.21 8.19
N GLU A 153 -18.04 -0.68 9.03
CA GLU A 153 -17.66 0.29 10.08
C GLU A 153 -16.67 -0.29 11.11
N LYS A 154 -16.71 -1.60 11.36
CA LYS A 154 -15.75 -2.27 12.23
C LYS A 154 -14.31 -2.08 11.75
N LEU A 155 -14.12 -2.16 10.43
CA LEU A 155 -12.82 -1.96 9.80
C LEU A 155 -12.39 -0.49 9.87
N LEU A 156 -13.36 0.40 9.69
CA LEU A 156 -13.13 1.85 9.75
C LEU A 156 -12.77 2.32 11.18
N GLY A 157 -13.13 1.54 12.21
CA GLY A 157 -12.77 1.79 13.61
C GLY A 157 -11.25 1.74 13.88
N ARG A 158 -10.46 1.12 12.99
CA ARG A 158 -8.99 1.13 13.08
C ARG A 158 -8.37 2.52 12.85
N GLY A 159 -9.13 3.46 12.27
CA GLY A 159 -8.67 4.84 12.12
C GLY A 159 -8.28 5.52 13.44
N SER A 160 -8.86 5.12 14.57
CA SER A 160 -8.45 5.62 15.89
C SER A 160 -7.06 5.16 16.30
N SER A 161 -6.73 3.88 16.09
CA SER A 161 -5.39 3.33 16.37
C SER A 161 -4.32 3.97 15.48
N ILE A 162 -4.62 4.18 14.20
CA ILE A 162 -3.72 4.88 13.26
C ILE A 162 -3.42 6.29 13.75
N ASN A 163 -4.45 7.03 14.21
CA ASN A 163 -4.27 8.37 14.75
C ASN A 163 -3.44 8.38 16.03
N GLU A 164 -3.69 7.43 16.94
CA GLU A 164 -2.96 7.29 18.19
C GLU A 164 -1.47 7.00 17.94
N PHE A 165 -1.14 6.05 17.08
CA PHE A 165 0.25 5.75 16.71
C PHE A 165 0.94 6.95 16.06
N ALA A 166 0.24 7.69 15.19
CA ALA A 166 0.78 8.90 14.58
C ALA A 166 1.06 10.02 15.62
N GLU A 167 0.17 10.20 16.61
CA GLU A 167 0.34 11.17 17.70
C GLU A 167 1.52 10.83 18.61
N ASN A 168 1.72 9.52 18.84
CA ASN A 168 2.80 9.01 19.68
C ASN A 168 4.13 8.88 18.94
N ASN A 169 4.19 9.20 17.66
CA ASN A 169 5.35 8.98 16.77
C ASN A 169 5.83 7.52 16.71
N GLU A 170 4.90 6.57 16.82
CA GLU A 170 5.14 5.13 16.76
C GLU A 170 5.14 4.66 15.28
N TRP A 171 6.09 5.18 14.48
CA TRP A 171 6.09 5.06 13.02
C TRP A 171 6.17 3.62 12.52
N ASP A 172 6.97 2.76 13.14
CA ASP A 172 7.07 1.35 12.76
C ASP A 172 5.75 0.61 13.00
N THR A 173 5.11 0.87 14.18
CA THR A 173 3.81 0.30 14.52
C THR A 173 2.70 0.81 13.60
N LEU A 174 2.76 2.11 13.26
CA LEU A 174 1.82 2.74 12.34
C LEU A 174 1.92 2.11 10.93
N GLN A 175 3.12 1.86 10.44
CA GLN A 175 3.32 1.18 9.16
C GLN A 175 2.71 -0.22 9.17
N GLU A 176 2.98 -1.01 10.23
CA GLU A 176 2.40 -2.35 10.40
C GLU A 176 0.86 -2.30 10.45
N GLU A 177 0.29 -1.31 11.14
CA GLU A 177 -1.17 -1.14 11.24
C GLU A 177 -1.80 -0.74 9.90
N LEU A 178 -1.14 0.10 9.10
CA LEU A 178 -1.59 0.44 7.75
C LEU A 178 -1.59 -0.79 6.83
N GLU A 179 -0.54 -1.60 6.86
CA GLU A 179 -0.46 -2.85 6.08
C GLU A 179 -1.57 -3.84 6.52
N ALA A 180 -1.77 -4.01 7.83
CA ALA A 180 -2.83 -4.86 8.36
C ALA A 180 -4.21 -4.36 7.95
N THR A 181 -4.44 -3.05 8.02
CA THR A 181 -5.70 -2.41 7.62
C THR A 181 -5.95 -2.60 6.13
N GLN A 182 -4.95 -2.39 5.27
CA GLN A 182 -5.06 -2.62 3.83
C GLN A 182 -5.46 -4.07 3.51
N ASN A 183 -4.83 -5.04 4.16
CA ASN A 183 -5.12 -6.46 3.94
C ASN A 183 -6.52 -6.83 4.42
N GLU A 184 -6.98 -6.27 5.53
CA GLU A 184 -8.33 -6.51 6.06
C GLU A 184 -9.40 -5.86 5.17
N VAL A 185 -9.16 -4.65 4.62
CA VAL A 185 -10.02 -4.02 3.61
C VAL A 185 -10.19 -4.93 2.39
N LYS A 186 -9.08 -5.41 1.82
CA LYS A 186 -9.11 -6.35 0.68
C LYS A 186 -9.91 -7.61 1.01
N SER A 187 -9.68 -8.22 2.18
CA SER A 187 -10.39 -9.41 2.62
C SER A 187 -11.88 -9.16 2.83
N SER A 188 -12.26 -8.01 3.41
CA SER A 188 -13.66 -7.61 3.59
C SER A 188 -14.37 -7.44 2.25
N MET A 189 -13.74 -6.78 1.29
CA MET A 189 -14.31 -6.59 -0.06
C MET A 189 -14.46 -7.91 -0.80
N GLN A 190 -13.50 -8.83 -0.68
CA GLN A 190 -13.59 -10.17 -1.27
C GLN A 190 -14.79 -10.96 -0.73
N SER A 191 -15.07 -10.86 0.56
CA SER A 191 -16.21 -11.56 1.19
C SER A 191 -17.58 -11.01 0.77
N HIS A 192 -17.64 -9.78 0.26
CA HIS A 192 -18.87 -9.12 -0.21
C HIS A 192 -19.07 -9.22 -1.74
N ALA A 193 -18.37 -10.14 -2.42
CA ALA A 193 -18.39 -10.30 -3.87
C ALA A 193 -17.91 -9.07 -4.68
N ASP A 194 -17.14 -8.19 -4.04
CA ASP A 194 -16.53 -7.00 -4.65
C ASP A 194 -15.08 -7.28 -5.10
N GLN A 195 -14.76 -8.52 -5.48
CA GLN A 195 -13.41 -8.94 -5.89
C GLN A 195 -12.84 -8.07 -7.02
N ASP A 196 -13.68 -7.67 -7.95
CA ASP A 196 -13.29 -6.80 -9.06
C ASP A 196 -12.78 -5.44 -8.57
N LEU A 197 -13.42 -4.88 -7.55
CA LEU A 197 -12.99 -3.61 -6.96
C LEU A 197 -11.67 -3.75 -6.19
N VAL A 198 -11.39 -4.91 -5.58
CA VAL A 198 -10.09 -5.19 -4.94
C VAL A 198 -8.95 -5.11 -5.95
N ILE A 199 -9.18 -5.60 -7.16
CA ILE A 199 -8.22 -5.50 -8.28
C ILE A 199 -7.95 -4.02 -8.58
N LEU A 200 -8.99 -3.21 -8.69
CA LEU A 200 -8.86 -1.78 -8.98
C LEU A 200 -8.19 -0.99 -7.83
N VAL A 201 -8.52 -1.28 -6.56
CA VAL A 201 -7.81 -0.71 -5.40
C VAL A 201 -6.32 -1.05 -5.44
N THR A 202 -6.01 -2.31 -5.71
CA THR A 202 -4.61 -2.77 -5.79
C THR A 202 -3.86 -2.08 -6.91
N LEU A 203 -4.50 -1.95 -8.07
CA LEU A 203 -3.95 -1.26 -9.23
C LEU A 203 -3.70 0.23 -8.95
N GLY A 204 -4.66 0.93 -8.36
CA GLY A 204 -4.51 2.34 -7.98
C GLY A 204 -3.32 2.58 -7.05
N GLY A 205 -3.15 1.72 -6.05
CA GLY A 205 -2.00 1.76 -5.15
C GLY A 205 -0.66 1.51 -5.87
N TRP A 206 -0.62 0.54 -6.77
CA TRP A 206 0.58 0.26 -7.57
C TRP A 206 0.93 1.41 -8.52
N ILE A 207 -0.06 2.00 -9.22
CA ILE A 207 0.16 3.14 -10.12
C ILE A 207 0.76 4.30 -9.34
N ARG A 208 0.17 4.65 -8.19
CA ARG A 208 0.68 5.74 -7.35
C ARG A 208 2.07 5.42 -6.78
N GLY A 209 2.29 4.19 -6.30
CA GLY A 209 3.61 3.75 -5.86
C GLY A 209 4.66 3.86 -6.96
N THR A 210 4.33 3.45 -8.18
CA THR A 210 5.22 3.53 -9.34
C THR A 210 5.51 5.00 -9.73
N GLN A 211 4.51 5.89 -9.63
CA GLN A 211 4.70 7.32 -9.85
C GLN A 211 5.73 7.91 -8.86
N VAL A 212 5.63 7.55 -7.58
CA VAL A 212 6.58 7.99 -6.55
C VAL A 212 7.98 7.45 -6.81
N VAL A 213 8.09 6.16 -7.14
CA VAL A 213 9.38 5.53 -7.46
C VAL A 213 10.03 6.21 -8.66
N THR A 214 9.30 6.40 -9.75
CA THR A 214 9.84 7.04 -10.96
C THR A 214 10.18 8.51 -10.74
N SER A 215 9.32 9.27 -10.03
CA SER A 215 9.60 10.66 -9.65
C SER A 215 10.88 10.78 -8.83
N THR A 216 11.06 9.92 -7.84
CA THR A 216 12.26 9.88 -7.00
C THR A 216 13.51 9.58 -7.81
N ILE A 217 13.44 8.62 -8.75
CA ILE A 217 14.56 8.27 -9.63
C ILE A 217 14.86 9.42 -10.59
N VAL A 218 13.85 10.10 -11.12
CA VAL A 218 14.05 11.29 -11.98
C VAL A 218 14.77 12.41 -11.22
N GLN A 219 14.44 12.61 -9.94
CA GLN A 219 15.08 13.64 -9.11
C GLN A 219 16.51 13.29 -8.74
N ASN A 220 16.81 12.01 -8.55
CA ASN A 220 18.12 11.52 -8.15
C ASN A 220 18.43 10.20 -8.88
N TYR A 221 18.79 10.34 -10.17
CA TYR A 221 19.03 9.18 -11.02
C TYR A 221 20.21 8.35 -10.55
N GLY A 222 20.00 7.04 -10.47
CA GLY A 222 21.01 6.04 -10.22
C GLY A 222 20.70 4.75 -10.97
N GLU A 223 21.72 4.12 -11.56
CA GLU A 223 21.52 2.88 -12.33
C GLU A 223 20.89 1.75 -11.51
N GLN A 224 21.25 1.63 -10.24
CA GLN A 224 20.70 0.57 -9.38
C GLN A 224 19.23 0.83 -9.05
N SER A 225 18.85 2.07 -8.76
CA SER A 225 17.44 2.44 -8.53
C SER A 225 16.62 2.31 -9.82
N ALA A 226 17.19 2.64 -10.99
CA ALA A 226 16.49 2.49 -12.25
C ALA A 226 16.18 1.03 -12.62
N LYS A 227 17.02 0.07 -12.19
CA LYS A 227 16.79 -1.37 -12.44
C LYS A 227 15.52 -1.91 -11.77
N VAL A 228 15.06 -1.31 -10.67
CA VAL A 228 13.82 -1.74 -9.97
C VAL A 228 12.56 -1.55 -10.83
N LEU A 229 12.64 -0.68 -11.85
CA LEU A 229 11.54 -0.40 -12.77
C LEU A 229 11.25 -1.54 -13.75
N ARG A 230 12.12 -2.56 -13.83
CA ARG A 230 11.90 -3.71 -14.68
C ARG A 230 10.88 -4.67 -14.08
N GLN A 231 9.60 -4.47 -14.39
CA GLN A 231 8.49 -5.24 -13.83
C GLN A 231 7.49 -5.75 -14.89
N PRO A 232 7.95 -6.30 -16.04
CA PRO A 232 7.02 -6.69 -17.12
C PRO A 232 6.04 -7.78 -16.68
N ALA A 233 6.48 -8.77 -15.90
CA ALA A 233 5.62 -9.84 -15.42
C ALA A 233 4.51 -9.34 -14.51
N LEU A 234 4.80 -8.37 -13.66
CA LEU A 234 3.82 -7.76 -12.76
C LEU A 234 2.77 -6.95 -13.54
N VAL A 235 3.21 -6.13 -14.50
CA VAL A 235 2.29 -5.34 -15.33
C VAL A 235 1.41 -6.25 -16.19
N HIS A 236 1.98 -7.30 -16.78
CA HIS A 236 1.22 -8.31 -17.51
C HIS A 236 0.19 -9.02 -16.63
N PHE A 237 0.57 -9.38 -15.40
CA PHE A 237 -0.35 -9.99 -14.44
C PHE A 237 -1.51 -9.05 -14.08
N MET A 238 -1.24 -7.76 -13.80
CA MET A 238 -2.29 -6.79 -13.52
C MET A 238 -3.23 -6.62 -14.71
N GLN A 239 -2.70 -6.63 -15.92
CA GLN A 239 -3.50 -6.55 -17.14
C GLN A 239 -4.39 -7.77 -17.32
N SER A 240 -3.89 -8.99 -17.01
CA SER A 240 -4.72 -10.20 -17.02
C SER A 240 -5.84 -10.11 -15.99
N LYS A 241 -5.57 -9.58 -14.79
CA LYS A 241 -6.60 -9.40 -13.74
C LYS A 241 -7.68 -8.38 -14.14
N ILE A 242 -7.33 -7.29 -14.82
CA ILE A 242 -8.33 -6.37 -15.37
C ILE A 242 -9.20 -7.08 -16.44
N ASN A 243 -8.64 -7.97 -17.22
CA ASN A 243 -9.42 -8.73 -18.21
C ASN A 243 -10.37 -9.76 -17.57
N GLU A 244 -10.11 -10.18 -16.34
CA GLU A 244 -10.93 -11.14 -15.58
C GLU A 244 -12.10 -10.48 -14.84
N ILE A 245 -12.07 -9.14 -14.59
CA ILE A 245 -13.18 -8.45 -13.91
C ILE A 245 -14.47 -8.51 -14.75
N SER A 246 -15.60 -8.27 -14.07
CA SER A 246 -16.93 -8.30 -14.70
C SER A 246 -17.00 -7.42 -15.96
N PRO A 247 -17.76 -7.84 -16.99
CA PRO A 247 -17.91 -7.06 -18.20
C PRO A 247 -18.43 -5.65 -17.95
N GLU A 248 -19.26 -5.46 -16.94
CA GLU A 248 -19.85 -4.18 -16.55
C GLU A 248 -18.73 -3.18 -16.17
N LEU A 249 -17.84 -3.57 -15.26
CA LEU A 249 -16.72 -2.74 -14.83
C LEU A 249 -15.65 -2.60 -15.93
N ARG A 250 -15.31 -3.71 -16.59
CA ARG A 250 -14.31 -3.70 -17.67
C ARG A 250 -14.70 -2.79 -18.84
N ASN A 251 -15.99 -2.63 -19.10
CA ASN A 251 -16.50 -1.79 -20.19
C ASN A 251 -16.65 -0.32 -19.80
N GLU A 252 -16.46 0.04 -18.53
CA GLU A 252 -16.46 1.43 -18.13
C GLU A 252 -15.32 2.21 -18.83
N PRO A 253 -15.58 3.44 -19.30
CA PRO A 253 -14.59 4.24 -20.02
C PRO A 253 -13.27 4.38 -19.25
N LEU A 254 -13.33 4.72 -17.97
CA LEU A 254 -12.15 4.87 -17.12
C LEU A 254 -11.32 3.58 -17.04
N VAL A 255 -11.96 2.42 -16.86
CA VAL A 255 -11.27 1.13 -16.75
C VAL A 255 -10.61 0.76 -18.08
N LYS A 256 -11.27 1.03 -19.22
CA LYS A 256 -10.68 0.86 -20.54
C LYS A 256 -9.46 1.75 -20.74
N ASP A 257 -9.54 3.01 -20.35
CA ASP A 257 -8.43 3.96 -20.48
C ASP A 257 -7.24 3.51 -19.61
N VAL A 258 -7.49 3.13 -18.37
CA VAL A 258 -6.46 2.59 -17.47
C VAL A 258 -5.85 1.30 -18.03
N SER A 259 -6.64 0.38 -18.58
CA SER A 259 -6.15 -0.85 -19.21
C SER A 259 -5.27 -0.56 -20.44
N ASN A 260 -5.67 0.39 -21.28
CA ASN A 260 -4.91 0.80 -22.45
C ASN A 260 -3.56 1.43 -22.06
N GLU A 261 -3.57 2.33 -21.08
CA GLU A 261 -2.33 2.95 -20.59
C GLU A 261 -1.41 1.92 -19.91
N LEU A 262 -1.96 0.96 -19.17
CA LEU A 262 -1.20 -0.13 -18.58
C LEU A 262 -0.46 -0.94 -19.65
N GLY A 263 -1.07 -1.19 -20.81
CA GLY A 263 -0.41 -1.84 -21.95
C GLY A 263 0.73 -1.02 -22.57
N LYS A 264 0.70 0.32 -22.45
CA LYS A 264 1.83 1.18 -22.83
C LYS A 264 2.94 1.13 -21.80
N ILE A 265 2.58 1.14 -20.52
CA ILE A 265 3.53 1.00 -19.39
C ILE A 265 4.26 -0.34 -19.46
N GLU A 266 3.56 -1.43 -19.78
CA GLU A 266 4.17 -2.76 -19.95
C GLU A 266 5.36 -2.70 -20.91
N LYS A 267 5.22 -2.00 -22.04
CA LYS A 267 6.32 -1.82 -23.01
C LYS A 267 7.49 -1.03 -22.43
N LEU A 268 7.20 -0.02 -21.63
CA LEU A 268 8.23 0.83 -21.01
C LEU A 268 9.03 0.10 -19.91
N VAL A 269 8.42 -0.88 -19.23
CA VAL A 269 9.09 -1.68 -18.18
C VAL A 269 9.66 -3.00 -18.70
N SER A 270 9.47 -3.32 -19.99
CA SER A 270 9.88 -4.57 -20.65
C SER A 270 11.26 -4.45 -21.31
N PHE A 271 12.23 -3.85 -20.65
CA PHE A 271 13.59 -3.79 -21.14
C PHE A 271 14.39 -5.07 -20.81
N PRO A 272 15.43 -5.42 -21.60
CA PRO A 272 16.26 -6.61 -21.35
C PRO A 272 16.92 -6.58 -19.95
N PRO A 273 17.16 -7.75 -19.31
CA PRO A 273 17.82 -7.81 -18.00
C PRO A 273 19.20 -7.16 -17.96
N SER A 274 19.91 -7.17 -19.09
CA SER A 274 21.23 -6.54 -19.24
C SER A 274 21.19 -5.03 -19.44
N LYS A 275 20.00 -4.47 -19.68
CA LYS A 275 19.83 -3.02 -19.89
C LYS A 275 19.37 -2.35 -18.60
N THR A 276 19.98 -1.22 -18.28
CA THR A 276 19.46 -0.28 -17.30
C THR A 276 18.75 0.83 -18.06
N PRO A 277 17.50 1.21 -17.72
CA PRO A 277 16.86 2.34 -18.37
C PRO A 277 17.61 3.62 -18.06
N ASP A 278 17.83 4.45 -19.07
CA ASP A 278 18.42 5.77 -18.88
C ASP A 278 17.40 6.76 -18.29
N ILE A 279 17.86 7.97 -17.96
CA ILE A 279 17.02 8.98 -17.31
C ILE A 279 15.81 9.38 -18.19
N GLU A 280 15.95 9.39 -19.52
CA GLU A 280 14.86 9.74 -20.43
C GLU A 280 13.82 8.62 -20.52
N GLU A 281 14.23 7.37 -20.44
CA GLU A 281 13.32 6.23 -20.34
C GLU A 281 12.56 6.24 -19.01
N VAL A 282 13.22 6.62 -17.91
CA VAL A 282 12.57 6.79 -16.61
C VAL A 282 11.57 7.96 -16.65
N ARG A 283 11.91 9.08 -17.27
CA ARG A 283 11.00 10.22 -17.45
C ARG A 283 9.75 9.83 -18.23
N LYS A 284 9.91 9.11 -19.34
CA LYS A 284 8.77 8.62 -20.14
C LYS A 284 7.84 7.74 -19.31
N LEU A 285 8.40 6.85 -18.46
CA LEU A 285 7.60 6.04 -17.56
C LEU A 285 6.92 6.90 -16.49
N ASN A 286 7.61 7.86 -15.90
CA ASN A 286 7.03 8.79 -14.93
C ASN A 286 5.88 9.61 -15.51
N GLU A 287 6.02 10.10 -16.74
CA GLU A 287 4.97 10.82 -17.47
C GLU A 287 3.76 9.91 -17.75
N ALA A 288 4.00 8.67 -18.16
CA ALA A 288 2.93 7.71 -18.44
C ALA A 288 2.10 7.38 -17.18
N VAL A 289 2.77 7.08 -16.06
CA VAL A 289 2.06 6.80 -14.79
C VAL A 289 1.44 8.05 -14.20
N GLY A 290 2.07 9.22 -14.35
CA GLY A 290 1.51 10.51 -13.95
C GLY A 290 0.21 10.81 -14.69
N LYS A 291 0.20 10.68 -16.01
CA LYS A 291 -1.00 10.86 -16.84
C LYS A 291 -2.10 9.86 -16.47
N MET A 292 -1.75 8.62 -16.15
CA MET A 292 -2.72 7.64 -15.69
C MET A 292 -3.33 8.06 -14.34
N MET A 293 -2.53 8.57 -13.41
CA MET A 293 -3.06 9.12 -12.15
C MET A 293 -4.00 10.29 -12.39
N GLU A 294 -3.63 11.26 -13.25
CA GLU A 294 -4.50 12.37 -13.62
C GLU A 294 -5.84 11.89 -14.20
N THR A 295 -5.83 10.86 -15.04
CA THR A 295 -7.05 10.25 -15.60
C THR A 295 -7.93 9.65 -14.51
N ILE A 296 -7.34 8.98 -13.51
CA ILE A 296 -8.04 8.39 -12.37
C ILE A 296 -8.65 9.47 -11.46
N GLU A 297 -7.91 10.56 -11.25
CA GLU A 297 -8.28 11.68 -10.39
C GLU A 297 -9.35 12.60 -10.98
N ASN A 298 -9.38 12.71 -12.31
CA ASN A 298 -10.28 13.66 -12.98
C ASN A 298 -11.73 13.37 -12.62
N LYS A 299 -12.37 14.38 -12.05
CA LYS A 299 -13.81 14.38 -11.83
C LYS A 299 -14.50 14.30 -13.20
N GLU A 300 -15.45 13.37 -13.33
CA GLU A 300 -16.52 13.62 -14.29
C GLU A 300 -17.11 14.99 -13.95
N ALA A 301 -17.06 15.91 -14.90
CA ALA A 301 -17.76 17.17 -14.74
C ALA A 301 -19.22 16.86 -14.41
N PRO A 302 -19.82 17.46 -13.37
CA PRO A 302 -21.22 17.25 -13.09
C PRO A 302 -22.02 17.64 -14.33
N LYS A 303 -22.81 16.66 -14.83
CA LYS A 303 -23.74 16.86 -15.94
C LYS A 303 -24.84 17.82 -15.54
#